data_eb66ca20798bb936f6130fb12e28ed70
#
_entry.id   eb66ca20798bb936f6130fb12e28ed70
#
_cell.length_a   1.000
_cell.length_b   1.000
_cell.length_c   1.000
_cell.angle_alpha   90.00
_cell.angle_beta   90.00
_cell.angle_gamma   90.00
#
_symmetry.space_group_name_H-M   'P 1'
#
loop_
_entity.id
_entity.type
_entity.pdbx_description
1 polymer ?
#
loop_
_entity_poly.entity_id
_entity_poly.type
_entity_poly.pdbx_seq_one_letter_code
_entity_poly.pdbx_strand_id
1 'polypeptide(L)'
;MSKHLLLSTLLCISISGKAQTLLSFNTERQHIDQQLMIGLGTWAASNFALSSYGWATAANEKEKYFHQMNVMWNTVNMGLALPGYFRAKNANLGLNAAQSWAAQQKTQKIFLVNSALDLGYMASGLVLKQQNSTDASKQAQFEGYGNSLLLQGGFLLLFDLSAYWIHQHHGRVSQENGSIQLQPSSNGIGLRLQF
;
A
#
# COMPACT_ATOMS: atom_id res chain seq x y z
N MET A 1 26.75 -42.13 23.02
CA MET A 1 26.04 -41.24 22.05
C MET A 1 27.10 -40.64 21.15
N SER A 2 27.09 -40.94 19.83
CA SER A 2 28.18 -40.53 18.95
C SER A 2 28.11 -39.03 18.67
N LYS A 3 29.28 -38.37 18.52
CA LYS A 3 29.40 -36.93 18.21
C LYS A 3 28.60 -36.54 16.95
N HIS A 4 28.38 -37.48 16.04
CA HIS A 4 27.57 -37.28 14.83
C HIS A 4 26.06 -37.14 15.12
N LEU A 5 25.54 -37.78 16.17
CA LEU A 5 24.13 -37.66 16.57
C LEU A 5 23.83 -36.29 17.18
N LEU A 6 24.77 -35.76 17.99
CA LEU A 6 24.67 -34.41 18.55
C LEU A 6 24.76 -33.30 17.50
N LEU A 7 25.61 -33.49 16.47
CA LEU A 7 25.79 -32.52 15.41
C LEU A 7 24.53 -32.45 14.49
N SER A 8 23.93 -33.62 14.21
CA SER A 8 22.69 -33.67 13.40
C SER A 8 21.48 -33.10 14.12
N THR A 9 21.34 -33.30 15.43
CA THR A 9 20.27 -32.70 16.24
C THR A 9 20.40 -31.18 16.35
N LEU A 10 21.63 -30.67 16.54
CA LEU A 10 21.91 -29.23 16.57
C LEU A 10 21.60 -28.56 15.20
N LEU A 11 21.95 -29.24 14.09
CA LEU A 11 21.66 -28.73 12.74
C LEU A 11 20.15 -28.67 12.46
N CYS A 12 19.39 -29.68 12.88
CA CYS A 12 17.92 -29.71 12.73
C CYS A 12 17.23 -28.60 13.56
N ILE A 13 17.67 -28.33 14.76
CA ILE A 13 17.12 -27.26 15.61
C ILE A 13 17.37 -25.89 14.99
N SER A 14 18.56 -25.66 14.42
CA SER A 14 18.91 -24.41 13.76
C SER A 14 18.10 -24.14 12.50
N ILE A 15 17.79 -25.18 11.71
CA ILE A 15 16.97 -25.06 10.49
C ILE A 15 15.51 -24.75 10.86
N SER A 16 14.96 -25.38 11.89
CA SER A 16 13.59 -25.17 12.35
C SER A 16 13.37 -23.73 12.86
N GLY A 17 14.31 -23.18 13.63
CA GLY A 17 14.22 -21.80 14.12
C GLY A 17 14.18 -20.75 13.00
N LYS A 18 14.94 -20.96 11.92
CA LYS A 18 14.97 -20.06 10.77
C LYS A 18 13.68 -20.08 9.95
N ALA A 19 13.14 -21.27 9.73
CA ALA A 19 11.88 -21.43 9.01
C ALA A 19 10.73 -20.74 9.76
N GLN A 20 10.72 -20.82 11.08
CA GLN A 20 9.72 -20.18 11.93
C GLN A 20 9.84 -18.65 11.89
N THR A 21 11.04 -18.09 11.86
CA THR A 21 11.28 -16.65 11.75
C THR A 21 10.82 -16.08 10.39
N LEU A 22 11.12 -16.77 9.29
CA LEU A 22 10.67 -16.37 7.96
C LEU A 22 9.15 -16.48 7.79
N LEU A 23 8.55 -17.52 8.34
CA LEU A 23 7.10 -17.69 8.33
C LEU A 23 6.43 -16.54 9.09
N SER A 24 6.94 -16.18 10.28
CA SER A 24 6.44 -15.05 11.07
C SER A 24 6.54 -13.74 10.29
N PHE A 25 7.70 -13.45 9.69
CA PHE A 25 7.90 -12.28 8.84
C PHE A 25 6.89 -12.19 7.69
N ASN A 26 6.69 -13.28 6.95
CA ASN A 26 5.75 -13.30 5.83
C ASN A 26 4.29 -13.19 6.29
N THR A 27 3.95 -13.78 7.45
CA THR A 27 2.62 -13.69 8.05
C THR A 27 2.31 -12.27 8.48
N GLU A 28 3.24 -11.59 9.14
CA GLU A 28 3.08 -10.20 9.56
C GLU A 28 2.94 -9.25 8.37
N ARG A 29 3.78 -9.41 7.34
CA ARG A 29 3.64 -8.68 6.08
C ARG A 29 2.27 -8.89 5.44
N GLN A 30 1.78 -10.13 5.40
CA GLN A 30 0.43 -10.46 4.90
C GLN A 30 -0.66 -9.73 5.68
N HIS A 31 -0.55 -9.72 7.01
CA HIS A 31 -1.49 -9.00 7.87
C HIS A 31 -1.48 -7.48 7.60
N ILE A 32 -0.31 -6.88 7.47
CA ILE A 32 -0.16 -5.47 7.12
C ILE A 32 -0.85 -5.19 5.79
N ASP A 33 -0.55 -5.97 4.74
CA ASP A 33 -1.18 -5.82 3.42
C ASP A 33 -2.70 -5.90 3.49
N GLN A 34 -3.26 -6.86 4.27
CA GLN A 34 -4.71 -7.00 4.44
C GLN A 34 -5.32 -5.78 5.15
N GLN A 35 -4.71 -5.31 6.24
CA GLN A 35 -5.21 -4.14 7.00
C GLN A 35 -5.19 -2.87 6.16
N LEU A 36 -4.15 -2.66 5.37
CA LEU A 36 -4.08 -1.54 4.43
C LEU A 36 -5.20 -1.61 3.38
N MET A 37 -5.46 -2.78 2.81
CA MET A 37 -6.55 -2.93 1.84
C MET A 37 -7.93 -2.76 2.48
N ILE A 38 -8.14 -3.17 3.75
CA ILE A 38 -9.36 -2.87 4.50
C ILE A 38 -9.50 -1.36 4.71
N GLY A 39 -8.42 -0.67 5.09
CA GLY A 39 -8.41 0.80 5.27
C GLY A 39 -8.80 1.53 3.99
N LEU A 40 -8.15 1.19 2.86
CA LEU A 40 -8.47 1.76 1.55
C LEU A 40 -9.92 1.46 1.13
N GLY A 41 -10.36 0.21 1.31
CA GLY A 41 -11.73 -0.22 1.00
C GLY A 41 -12.79 0.49 1.84
N THR A 42 -12.52 0.72 3.13
CA THR A 42 -13.41 1.47 4.03
C THR A 42 -13.53 2.93 3.59
N TRP A 43 -12.40 3.58 3.28
CA TRP A 43 -12.42 4.93 2.71
C TRP A 43 -13.24 4.98 1.42
N ALA A 44 -12.97 4.06 0.49
CA ALA A 44 -13.64 4.03 -0.80
C ALA A 44 -15.14 3.80 -0.66
N ALA A 45 -15.57 2.83 0.17
CA ALA A 45 -16.99 2.54 0.39
C ALA A 45 -17.71 3.71 1.05
N SER A 46 -17.10 4.33 2.07
CA SER A 46 -17.67 5.49 2.76
C SER A 46 -17.84 6.68 1.82
N ASN A 47 -16.80 7.01 1.06
CA ASN A 47 -16.86 8.11 0.10
C ASN A 47 -17.81 7.82 -1.07
N PHE A 48 -17.86 6.58 -1.55
CA PHE A 48 -18.81 6.18 -2.58
C PHE A 48 -20.25 6.40 -2.10
N ALA A 49 -20.60 5.94 -0.90
CA ALA A 49 -21.95 6.10 -0.34
C ALA A 49 -22.29 7.58 -0.11
N LEU A 50 -21.43 8.32 0.59
CA LEU A 50 -21.64 9.74 0.88
C LEU A 50 -21.71 10.58 -0.38
N SER A 51 -20.84 10.31 -1.35
CA SER A 51 -20.83 11.07 -2.60
C SER A 51 -21.94 10.68 -3.55
N SER A 52 -22.43 9.44 -3.53
CA SER A 52 -23.63 9.07 -4.29
C SER A 52 -24.86 9.83 -3.79
N TYR A 53 -25.02 9.94 -2.47
CA TYR A 53 -26.07 10.75 -1.86
C TYR A 53 -25.90 12.22 -2.20
N GLY A 54 -24.70 12.77 -2.00
CA GLY A 54 -24.40 14.17 -2.31
C GLY A 54 -24.62 14.53 -3.78
N TRP A 55 -24.29 13.60 -4.71
CA TRP A 55 -24.54 13.78 -6.13
C TRP A 55 -26.04 13.87 -6.46
N ALA A 56 -26.86 13.04 -5.80
CA ALA A 56 -28.31 13.04 -5.99
C ALA A 56 -29.01 14.28 -5.38
N THR A 57 -28.40 14.89 -4.37
CA THR A 57 -29.00 16.01 -3.58
C THR A 57 -28.24 17.32 -3.71
N ALA A 58 -27.26 17.42 -4.63
CA ALA A 58 -26.41 18.59 -4.80
C ALA A 58 -27.25 19.88 -5.00
N ALA A 59 -26.94 20.93 -4.24
CA ALA A 59 -27.62 22.20 -4.31
C ALA A 59 -27.20 23.05 -5.54
N ASN A 60 -26.02 22.77 -6.11
CA ASN A 60 -25.45 23.48 -7.25
C ASN A 60 -24.57 22.56 -8.10
N GLU A 61 -24.24 22.98 -9.33
CA GLU A 61 -23.46 22.17 -10.27
C GLU A 61 -22.06 21.86 -9.77
N LYS A 62 -21.39 22.75 -9.06
CA LYS A 62 -20.05 22.52 -8.51
C LYS A 62 -20.06 21.37 -7.50
N GLU A 63 -21.01 21.35 -6.58
CA GLU A 63 -21.18 20.23 -5.64
C GLU A 63 -21.51 18.94 -6.37
N LYS A 64 -22.39 19.00 -7.36
CA LYS A 64 -22.74 17.86 -8.21
C LYS A 64 -21.50 17.25 -8.85
N TYR A 65 -20.66 18.05 -9.50
CA TYR A 65 -19.42 17.58 -10.13
C TYR A 65 -18.38 17.08 -9.09
N PHE A 66 -18.28 17.73 -7.94
CA PHE A 66 -17.43 17.25 -6.86
C PHE A 66 -17.81 15.82 -6.43
N HIS A 67 -19.08 15.59 -6.17
CA HIS A 67 -19.57 14.27 -5.75
C HIS A 67 -19.50 13.25 -6.89
N GLN A 68 -19.79 13.64 -8.12
CA GLN A 68 -19.64 12.78 -9.30
C GLN A 68 -18.21 12.24 -9.41
N MET A 69 -17.22 13.13 -9.33
CA MET A 69 -15.81 12.75 -9.42
C MET A 69 -15.40 11.84 -8.25
N ASN A 70 -15.89 12.12 -7.04
CA ASN A 70 -15.64 11.25 -5.88
C ASN A 70 -16.23 9.85 -6.06
N VAL A 71 -17.44 9.70 -6.62
CA VAL A 71 -18.02 8.38 -6.93
C VAL A 71 -17.15 7.63 -7.92
N MET A 72 -16.75 8.30 -9.02
CA MET A 72 -15.89 7.70 -10.03
C MET A 72 -14.55 7.24 -9.45
N TRP A 73 -13.90 8.11 -8.67
CA TRP A 73 -12.59 7.82 -8.06
C TRP A 73 -12.67 6.66 -7.06
N ASN A 74 -13.69 6.67 -6.22
CA ASN A 74 -13.83 5.62 -5.20
C ASN A 74 -14.29 4.27 -5.79
N THR A 75 -14.90 4.26 -6.98
CA THR A 75 -15.08 3.02 -7.75
C THR A 75 -13.73 2.41 -8.12
N VAL A 76 -12.76 3.23 -8.55
CA VAL A 76 -11.39 2.78 -8.83
C VAL A 76 -10.71 2.27 -7.56
N ASN A 77 -10.80 3.03 -6.45
CA ASN A 77 -10.20 2.63 -5.17
C ASN A 77 -10.78 1.30 -4.65
N MET A 78 -12.08 1.06 -4.78
CA MET A 78 -12.70 -0.24 -4.47
C MET A 78 -12.19 -1.35 -5.39
N GLY A 79 -12.05 -1.05 -6.69
CA GLY A 79 -11.46 -1.97 -7.66
C GLY A 79 -10.02 -2.34 -7.39
N LEU A 80 -9.28 -1.54 -6.63
CA LEU A 80 -7.93 -1.85 -6.14
C LEU A 80 -7.94 -2.56 -4.79
N ALA A 81 -8.77 -2.09 -3.85
CA ALA A 81 -8.81 -2.60 -2.48
C ALA A 81 -9.30 -4.06 -2.40
N LEU A 82 -10.38 -4.40 -3.11
CA LEU A 82 -10.96 -5.74 -3.07
C LEU A 82 -9.99 -6.81 -3.61
N PRO A 83 -9.48 -6.72 -4.85
CA PRO A 83 -8.50 -7.68 -5.34
C PRO A 83 -7.20 -7.65 -4.52
N GLY A 84 -6.77 -6.48 -4.04
CA GLY A 84 -5.62 -6.32 -3.16
C GLY A 84 -5.74 -7.11 -1.87
N TYR A 85 -6.89 -7.04 -1.21
CA TYR A 85 -7.20 -7.81 -0.01
C TYR A 85 -7.13 -9.33 -0.26
N PHE A 86 -7.80 -9.81 -1.31
CA PHE A 86 -7.79 -11.24 -1.62
C PHE A 86 -6.41 -11.75 -2.02
N ARG A 87 -5.63 -10.92 -2.73
CA ARG A 87 -4.24 -11.24 -3.07
C ARG A 87 -3.37 -11.34 -1.81
N ALA A 88 -3.53 -10.41 -0.88
CA ALA A 88 -2.85 -10.45 0.40
C ALA A 88 -3.26 -11.70 1.19
N LYS A 89 -4.57 -11.97 1.32
CA LYS A 89 -5.11 -13.13 2.04
C LYS A 89 -4.56 -14.46 1.52
N ASN A 90 -4.36 -14.59 0.22
CA ASN A 90 -3.89 -15.82 -0.44
C ASN A 90 -2.37 -15.79 -0.74
N ALA A 91 -1.61 -14.89 -0.09
CA ALA A 91 -0.18 -14.79 -0.31
C ALA A 91 0.55 -16.07 0.13
N ASN A 92 1.57 -16.47 -0.64
CA ASN A 92 2.43 -17.57 -0.26
C ASN A 92 3.30 -17.17 0.93
N LEU A 93 3.17 -17.85 2.05
CA LEU A 93 3.94 -17.64 3.28
C LEU A 93 5.26 -18.44 3.31
N GLY A 94 5.38 -19.47 2.47
CA GLY A 94 6.55 -20.37 2.40
C GLY A 94 7.69 -19.82 1.54
N LEU A 95 7.84 -18.49 1.44
CA LEU A 95 8.91 -17.86 0.68
C LEU A 95 10.26 -18.05 1.39
N ASN A 96 11.33 -18.24 0.61
CA ASN A 96 12.70 -18.20 1.14
C ASN A 96 13.11 -16.74 1.48
N ALA A 97 14.25 -16.56 2.15
CA ALA A 97 14.71 -15.25 2.62
C ALA A 97 14.83 -14.20 1.49
N ALA A 98 15.40 -14.58 0.34
CA ALA A 98 15.55 -13.68 -0.81
C ALA A 98 14.20 -13.28 -1.41
N GLN A 99 13.28 -14.24 -1.52
CA GLN A 99 11.93 -14.01 -2.03
C GLN A 99 11.11 -13.15 -1.07
N SER A 100 11.21 -13.40 0.25
CA SER A 100 10.51 -12.61 1.28
C SER A 100 10.96 -11.15 1.24
N TRP A 101 12.27 -10.92 1.13
CA TRP A 101 12.83 -9.59 1.02
C TRP A 101 12.44 -8.89 -0.28
N ALA A 102 12.52 -9.58 -1.41
CA ALA A 102 12.10 -9.04 -2.70
C ALA A 102 10.61 -8.65 -2.69
N ALA A 103 9.76 -9.47 -2.06
CA ALA A 103 8.33 -9.16 -1.90
C ALA A 103 8.12 -7.91 -1.03
N GLN A 104 8.85 -7.78 0.09
CA GLN A 104 8.82 -6.61 0.96
C GLN A 104 9.22 -5.33 0.21
N GLN A 105 10.36 -5.35 -0.49
CA GLN A 105 10.83 -4.21 -1.29
C GLN A 105 9.86 -3.85 -2.41
N LYS A 106 9.27 -4.84 -3.06
CA LYS A 106 8.27 -4.60 -4.11
C LYS A 106 7.06 -3.83 -3.57
N THR A 107 6.54 -4.25 -2.42
CA THR A 107 5.41 -3.57 -1.77
C THR A 107 5.76 -2.13 -1.41
N GLN A 108 6.92 -1.90 -0.78
CA GLN A 108 7.41 -0.55 -0.46
C GLN A 108 7.52 0.33 -1.71
N LYS A 109 8.11 -0.21 -2.79
CA LYS A 109 8.27 0.52 -4.06
C LYS A 109 6.92 0.90 -4.67
N ILE A 110 5.91 0.02 -4.58
CA ILE A 110 4.56 0.30 -5.09
C ILE A 110 3.97 1.50 -4.35
N PHE A 111 3.98 1.52 -3.02
CA PHE A 111 3.45 2.64 -2.24
C PHE A 111 4.21 3.95 -2.48
N LEU A 112 5.54 3.89 -2.63
CA LEU A 112 6.32 5.08 -2.95
C LEU A 112 6.00 5.64 -4.35
N VAL A 113 5.81 4.78 -5.34
CA VAL A 113 5.40 5.19 -6.70
C VAL A 113 3.99 5.77 -6.68
N ASN A 114 3.07 5.14 -5.94
CA ASN A 114 1.71 5.67 -5.78
C ASN A 114 1.72 7.06 -5.13
N SER A 115 2.52 7.28 -4.07
CA SER A 115 2.67 8.61 -3.46
C SER A 115 3.09 9.68 -4.47
N ALA A 116 3.95 9.33 -5.42
CA ALA A 116 4.34 10.26 -6.49
C ALA A 116 3.17 10.53 -7.48
N LEU A 117 2.36 9.51 -7.78
CA LEU A 117 1.15 9.67 -8.58
C LEU A 117 0.10 10.53 -7.87
N ASP A 118 -0.04 10.40 -6.56
CA ASP A 118 -0.97 11.19 -5.75
C ASP A 118 -0.65 12.68 -5.78
N LEU A 119 0.64 13.03 -5.74
CA LEU A 119 1.09 14.40 -5.97
C LEU A 119 0.69 14.90 -7.37
N GLY A 120 0.77 14.03 -8.39
CA GLY A 120 0.29 14.33 -9.74
C GLY A 120 -1.21 14.58 -9.78
N TYR A 121 -2.02 13.80 -9.06
CA TYR A 121 -3.46 14.02 -8.95
C TYR A 121 -3.79 15.34 -8.25
N MET A 122 -3.08 15.66 -7.16
CA MET A 122 -3.25 16.95 -6.46
C MET A 122 -2.86 18.12 -7.38
N ALA A 123 -1.74 18.02 -8.10
CA ALA A 123 -1.32 19.03 -9.07
C ALA A 123 -2.38 19.21 -10.17
N SER A 124 -2.92 18.12 -10.70
CA SER A 124 -4.00 18.15 -11.71
C SER A 124 -5.26 18.82 -11.15
N GLY A 125 -5.60 18.56 -9.89
CA GLY A 125 -6.69 19.25 -9.19
C GLY A 125 -6.49 20.76 -9.10
N LEU A 126 -5.26 21.20 -8.77
CA LEU A 126 -4.92 22.63 -8.76
C LEU A 126 -5.00 23.26 -10.15
N VAL A 127 -4.49 22.58 -11.18
CA VAL A 127 -4.56 23.05 -12.58
C VAL A 127 -6.01 23.18 -13.03
N LEU A 128 -6.88 22.21 -12.73
CA LEU A 128 -8.31 22.32 -13.06
C LEU A 128 -8.94 23.54 -12.39
N LYS A 129 -8.66 23.80 -11.13
CA LYS A 129 -9.20 24.97 -10.40
C LYS A 129 -8.71 26.31 -10.93
N GLN A 130 -7.60 26.36 -11.65
CA GLN A 130 -7.08 27.57 -12.29
C GLN A 130 -7.66 27.79 -13.70
N GLN A 131 -8.35 26.78 -14.27
CA GLN A 131 -9.01 26.97 -15.56
C GLN A 131 -10.19 27.94 -15.41
N ASN A 132 -10.33 28.80 -16.40
CA ASN A 132 -11.43 29.76 -16.50
C ASN A 132 -12.28 29.43 -17.72
N SER A 133 -13.59 29.45 -17.57
CA SER A 133 -14.56 29.26 -18.65
C SER A 133 -15.65 30.30 -18.56
N THR A 134 -16.07 30.82 -19.72
CA THR A 134 -17.26 31.69 -19.84
C THR A 134 -18.55 30.87 -19.72
N ASP A 135 -18.49 29.56 -19.91
CA ASP A 135 -19.57 28.63 -19.66
C ASP A 135 -19.61 28.28 -18.16
N ALA A 136 -20.68 28.68 -17.48
CA ALA A 136 -20.86 28.49 -16.06
C ALA A 136 -20.83 26.99 -15.63
N SER A 137 -21.36 26.10 -16.49
CA SER A 137 -21.34 24.65 -16.19
C SER A 137 -19.94 24.07 -16.29
N LYS A 138 -19.14 24.45 -17.27
CA LYS A 138 -17.72 24.06 -17.36
C LYS A 138 -16.90 24.63 -16.22
N GLN A 139 -17.15 25.86 -15.82
CA GLN A 139 -16.49 26.48 -14.67
C GLN A 139 -16.79 25.67 -13.38
N ALA A 140 -18.05 25.34 -13.15
CA ALA A 140 -18.47 24.51 -12.01
C ALA A 140 -17.82 23.10 -12.06
N GLN A 141 -17.71 22.51 -13.25
CA GLN A 141 -17.04 21.22 -13.44
C GLN A 141 -15.56 21.28 -13.10
N PHE A 142 -14.83 22.26 -13.59
CA PHE A 142 -13.40 22.42 -13.26
C PHE A 142 -13.17 22.58 -11.77
N GLU A 143 -13.98 23.40 -11.10
CA GLU A 143 -13.89 23.59 -9.66
C GLU A 143 -14.29 22.33 -8.87
N GLY A 144 -15.39 21.69 -9.24
CA GLY A 144 -15.87 20.47 -8.59
C GLY A 144 -14.87 19.31 -8.71
N TYR A 145 -14.43 19.03 -9.92
CA TYR A 145 -13.43 17.97 -10.17
C TYR A 145 -12.09 18.29 -9.51
N GLY A 146 -11.63 19.55 -9.61
CA GLY A 146 -10.40 19.99 -8.96
C GLY A 146 -10.43 19.79 -7.45
N ASN A 147 -11.54 20.13 -6.79
CA ASN A 147 -11.70 19.92 -5.33
C ASN A 147 -11.72 18.42 -4.99
N SER A 148 -12.38 17.58 -5.79
CA SER A 148 -12.38 16.13 -5.58
C SER A 148 -10.99 15.53 -5.73
N LEU A 149 -10.23 15.92 -6.76
CA LEU A 149 -8.85 15.44 -6.97
C LEU A 149 -7.93 15.85 -5.82
N LEU A 150 -8.10 17.05 -5.27
CA LEU A 150 -7.34 17.47 -4.09
C LEU A 150 -7.68 16.64 -2.85
N LEU A 151 -8.96 16.36 -2.62
CA LEU A 151 -9.39 15.51 -1.51
C LEU A 151 -8.86 14.08 -1.65
N GLN A 152 -9.07 13.46 -2.81
CA GLN A 152 -8.69 12.07 -3.04
C GLN A 152 -7.16 11.92 -3.08
N GLY A 153 -6.46 12.80 -3.81
CA GLY A 153 -5.00 12.77 -3.87
C GLY A 153 -4.36 13.04 -2.50
N GLY A 154 -4.91 13.97 -1.71
CA GLY A 154 -4.45 14.24 -0.36
C GLY A 154 -4.62 13.04 0.58
N PHE A 155 -5.77 12.38 0.55
CA PHE A 155 -5.98 11.15 1.32
C PHE A 155 -5.05 10.02 0.86
N LEU A 156 -4.96 9.76 -0.45
CA LEU A 156 -4.15 8.68 -1.00
C LEU A 156 -2.66 8.91 -0.71
N LEU A 157 -2.17 10.14 -0.83
CA LEU A 157 -0.80 10.49 -0.48
C LEU A 157 -0.47 10.14 0.99
N LEU A 158 -1.35 10.52 1.92
CA LEU A 158 -1.18 10.19 3.34
C LEU A 158 -1.25 8.67 3.56
N PHE A 159 -2.18 7.99 2.91
CA PHE A 159 -2.33 6.56 2.99
C PHE A 159 -1.10 5.82 2.46
N ASP A 160 -0.63 6.16 1.25
CA ASP A 160 0.49 5.47 0.60
C ASP A 160 1.83 5.75 1.29
N LEU A 161 2.05 6.98 1.78
CA LEU A 161 3.21 7.28 2.63
C LEU A 161 3.16 6.51 3.95
N SER A 162 2.00 6.44 4.61
CA SER A 162 1.83 5.66 5.85
C SER A 162 2.08 4.18 5.60
N ALA A 163 1.54 3.61 4.52
CA ALA A 163 1.75 2.23 4.11
C ALA A 163 3.24 1.94 3.83
N TYR A 164 3.93 2.84 3.12
CA TYR A 164 5.36 2.76 2.90
C TYR A 164 6.14 2.71 4.23
N TRP A 165 5.83 3.60 5.17
CA TRP A 165 6.51 3.67 6.47
C TRP A 165 6.26 2.43 7.33
N ILE A 166 5.03 1.92 7.35
CA ILE A 166 4.67 0.69 8.07
C ILE A 166 5.51 -0.48 7.53
N HIS A 167 5.55 -0.66 6.21
CA HIS A 167 6.36 -1.71 5.59
C HIS A 167 7.86 -1.50 5.79
N GLN A 168 8.35 -0.27 5.77
CA GLN A 168 9.75 0.03 6.05
C GLN A 168 10.11 -0.33 7.49
N HIS A 169 9.25 0.03 8.45
CA HIS A 169 9.45 -0.31 9.86
C HIS A 169 9.46 -1.83 10.07
N HIS A 170 8.48 -2.55 9.51
CA HIS A 170 8.43 -4.00 9.55
C HIS A 170 9.71 -4.65 9.00
N GLY A 171 10.20 -4.21 7.84
CA GLY A 171 11.44 -4.70 7.26
C GLY A 171 12.67 -4.42 8.13
N ARG A 172 12.75 -3.24 8.75
CA ARG A 172 13.87 -2.83 9.61
C ARG A 172 13.92 -3.64 10.91
N VAL A 173 12.81 -3.75 11.62
CA VAL A 173 12.72 -4.51 12.88
C VAL A 173 13.10 -5.98 12.65
N SER A 174 12.71 -6.55 11.54
CA SER A 174 13.07 -7.93 11.19
C SER A 174 14.57 -8.09 10.88
N GLN A 175 15.23 -7.05 10.39
CA GLN A 175 16.69 -7.05 10.19
C GLN A 175 17.45 -6.93 11.52
N GLU A 176 17.00 -6.05 12.41
CA GLU A 176 17.61 -5.83 13.74
C GLU A 176 17.50 -7.06 14.63
N ASN A 177 16.39 -7.79 14.54
CA ASN A 177 16.18 -9.04 15.28
C ASN A 177 16.93 -10.25 14.69
N GLY A 178 17.86 -10.03 13.75
CA GLY A 178 18.80 -11.06 13.26
C GLY A 178 18.23 -12.02 12.22
N SER A 179 17.04 -11.77 11.70
CA SER A 179 16.41 -12.68 10.73
C SER A 179 16.97 -12.53 9.32
N ILE A 180 17.28 -11.31 8.89
CA ILE A 180 17.74 -10.99 7.54
C ILE A 180 18.68 -9.77 7.58
N GLN A 181 19.96 -9.93 7.24
CA GLN A 181 20.90 -8.82 7.09
C GLN A 181 21.26 -8.57 5.63
N LEU A 182 21.21 -7.29 5.22
CA LEU A 182 21.76 -6.85 3.94
C LEU A 182 23.27 -6.66 4.08
N GLN A 183 24.07 -7.30 3.23
CA GLN A 183 25.50 -7.03 3.13
C GLN A 183 25.87 -6.55 1.73
N PRO A 184 26.75 -5.56 1.62
CA PRO A 184 27.39 -5.26 0.35
C PRO A 184 28.10 -6.50 -0.17
N SER A 185 27.83 -6.90 -1.40
CA SER A 185 28.54 -7.97 -2.12
C SER A 185 29.25 -7.39 -3.33
N SER A 186 30.31 -8.01 -3.77
CA SER A 186 31.09 -7.57 -4.95
C SER A 186 30.24 -7.45 -6.22
N ASN A 187 29.08 -8.12 -6.28
CA ASN A 187 28.17 -8.12 -7.43
C ASN A 187 26.80 -7.47 -7.09
N GLY A 188 26.71 -6.64 -6.01
CA GLY A 188 25.48 -5.99 -5.60
C GLY A 188 25.19 -6.13 -4.11
N ILE A 189 23.91 -6.17 -3.72
CA ILE A 189 23.48 -6.33 -2.33
C ILE A 189 23.24 -7.81 -2.06
N GLY A 190 24.02 -8.39 -1.14
CA GLY A 190 23.84 -9.75 -0.66
C GLY A 190 22.97 -9.80 0.61
N LEU A 191 22.30 -10.93 0.85
CA LEU A 191 21.57 -11.20 2.08
C LEU A 191 22.41 -12.11 2.98
N ARG A 192 22.72 -11.67 4.18
CA ARG A 192 23.33 -12.50 5.22
C ARG A 192 22.28 -12.83 6.28
N LEU A 193 22.11 -14.13 6.52
CA LEU A 193 21.35 -14.60 7.68
C LEU A 193 22.33 -14.71 8.85
N GLN A 194 22.14 -13.91 9.89
CA GLN A 194 22.89 -14.01 11.12
C GLN A 194 22.12 -14.91 12.09
N PHE A 195 22.86 -15.81 12.74
CA PHE A 195 22.32 -16.83 13.66
C PHE A 195 22.66 -16.45 15.09
#